data_247e89aa6dbd3637813296e5035d0a2b
#
_entry.id   247e89aa6dbd3637813296e5035d0a2b
#
_cell.length_a   1.000
_cell.length_b   1.000
_cell.length_c   1.000
_cell.angle_alpha   90.00
_cell.angle_beta   90.00
_cell.angle_gamma   90.00
#
_symmetry.space_group_name_H-M   'P 1'
#
loop_
_entity.id
_entity.type
_entity.pdbx_description
1 polymer ?
#
loop_
_entity_poly.entity_id
_entity_poly.type
_entity_poly.pdbx_seq_one_letter_code
_entity_poly.pdbx_strand_id
1 'polypeptide(L)'
;MPARKPKPLPDYAVEIQGLTRRFGAFTAVDSLDLRVEAGGVFAFLGPNGAGKTTTIKMLTTLLAPSEGSLKLCGHDVVKDPRAARRCFGIVFQDPSVDDELTAAENMDLHGAMYGLGRAVRRERTQRLLTMVELWDRRDDPVKRFSGGMKRRLEIARALMHEPKVLFLDEPTVGLDPQTRQHLWDYVSKLCQRAGTTVFLTTHYLEEAEKVADRIAIIDHGKLVADGTALELRKATRTQSLEAAFIKLTGHGLRAEEAGGVDKLRQMRKMWRR
;
A
#
# COMPACT_ATOMS: atom_id res chain seq x y z
N MET A 1 -16.86 -19.16 -26.70
CA MET A 1 -15.82 -19.87 -25.92
C MET A 1 -16.30 -19.91 -24.48
N PRO A 2 -16.27 -21.07 -23.78
CA PRO A 2 -16.72 -21.15 -22.40
C PRO A 2 -15.79 -20.30 -21.53
N ALA A 3 -16.39 -19.51 -20.62
CA ALA A 3 -15.67 -18.69 -19.65
C ALA A 3 -14.72 -19.57 -18.82
N ARG A 4 -13.44 -19.29 -18.87
CA ARG A 4 -12.42 -19.98 -18.07
C ARG A 4 -12.76 -19.75 -16.60
N LYS A 5 -13.05 -20.82 -15.86
CA LYS A 5 -13.25 -20.73 -14.39
C LYS A 5 -12.05 -19.98 -13.80
N PRO A 6 -12.28 -18.98 -12.94
CA PRO A 6 -11.18 -18.29 -12.29
C PRO A 6 -10.30 -19.30 -11.55
N LYS A 7 -8.99 -19.21 -11.77
CA LYS A 7 -8.00 -20.02 -11.07
C LYS A 7 -8.12 -19.71 -9.56
N PRO A 8 -8.18 -20.71 -8.67
CA PRO A 8 -8.24 -20.42 -7.24
C PRO A 8 -7.10 -19.46 -6.85
N LEU A 9 -7.42 -18.52 -5.95
CA LEU A 9 -6.41 -17.61 -5.40
C LEU A 9 -5.32 -18.46 -4.74
N PRO A 10 -4.03 -18.12 -4.88
CA PRO A 10 -2.99 -18.74 -4.08
C PRO A 10 -3.27 -18.47 -2.60
N ASP A 11 -2.91 -19.37 -1.71
CA ASP A 11 -3.12 -19.22 -0.27
C ASP A 11 -2.50 -17.91 0.28
N TYR A 12 -1.42 -17.45 -0.36
CA TYR A 12 -0.73 -16.22 -0.02
C TYR A 12 -0.74 -15.18 -1.16
N ALA A 13 -1.13 -13.95 -0.81
CA ALA A 13 -1.05 -12.81 -1.71
C ALA A 13 0.39 -12.29 -1.85
N VAL A 14 1.17 -12.35 -0.75
CA VAL A 14 2.58 -11.95 -0.70
C VAL A 14 3.38 -13.05 0.02
N GLU A 15 4.50 -13.44 -0.57
CA GLU A 15 5.48 -14.34 0.04
C GLU A 15 6.87 -13.72 -0.09
N ILE A 16 7.56 -13.57 1.02
CA ILE A 16 8.91 -13.02 1.13
C ILE A 16 9.78 -14.02 1.90
N GLN A 17 10.97 -14.34 1.38
CA GLN A 17 11.91 -15.27 2.01
C GLN A 17 13.33 -14.69 1.97
N GLY A 18 13.92 -14.43 3.15
CA GLY A 18 15.28 -13.93 3.33
C GLY A 18 15.56 -12.62 2.59
N LEU A 19 14.52 -11.77 2.40
CA LEU A 19 14.63 -10.57 1.58
C LEU A 19 15.61 -9.59 2.18
N THR A 20 16.62 -9.22 1.40
CA THR A 20 17.65 -8.26 1.81
C THR A 20 17.84 -7.18 0.76
N ARG A 21 17.94 -5.93 1.21
CA ARG A 21 18.32 -4.81 0.36
C ARG A 21 19.41 -3.98 0.98
N ARG A 22 20.55 -3.88 0.25
CA ARG A 22 21.70 -3.05 0.62
C ARG A 22 21.85 -1.87 -0.32
N PHE A 23 22.26 -0.74 0.23
CA PHE A 23 22.67 0.47 -0.50
C PHE A 23 24.11 0.81 -0.04
N GLY A 24 25.09 0.35 -0.80
CA GLY A 24 26.49 0.38 -0.35
C GLY A 24 26.66 -0.39 0.97
N ALA A 25 27.17 0.28 2.00
CA ALA A 25 27.34 -0.29 3.34
C ALA A 25 26.05 -0.31 4.18
N PHE A 26 25.00 0.40 3.76
CA PHE A 26 23.75 0.48 4.52
C PHE A 26 22.79 -0.64 4.12
N THR A 27 22.33 -1.42 5.09
CA THR A 27 21.31 -2.46 4.91
C THR A 27 19.94 -1.90 5.32
N ALA A 28 19.07 -1.67 4.35
CA ALA A 28 17.74 -1.11 4.56
C ALA A 28 16.68 -2.16 4.90
N VAL A 29 16.83 -3.38 4.39
CA VAL A 29 16.04 -4.57 4.72
C VAL A 29 17.02 -5.72 4.92
N ASP A 30 16.89 -6.46 6.00
CA ASP A 30 17.84 -7.51 6.43
C ASP A 30 17.10 -8.81 6.71
N SER A 31 17.24 -9.76 5.80
CA SER A 31 16.72 -11.14 5.90
C SER A 31 15.24 -11.22 6.32
N LEU A 32 14.40 -10.35 5.70
CA LEU A 32 12.98 -10.30 6.01
C LEU A 32 12.27 -11.54 5.46
N ASP A 33 11.56 -12.25 6.36
CA ASP A 33 10.61 -13.31 6.04
C ASP A 33 9.20 -12.83 6.36
N LEU A 34 8.26 -12.93 5.39
CA LEU A 34 6.87 -12.50 5.58
C LEU A 34 5.94 -13.27 4.65
N ARG A 35 4.76 -13.65 5.17
CA ARG A 35 3.66 -14.20 4.38
C ARG A 35 2.39 -13.44 4.68
N VAL A 36 1.69 -13.03 3.63
CA VAL A 36 0.40 -12.36 3.72
C VAL A 36 -0.64 -13.23 3.04
N GLU A 37 -1.63 -13.67 3.79
CA GLU A 37 -2.75 -14.46 3.27
C GLU A 37 -3.56 -13.65 2.26
N ALA A 38 -4.22 -14.36 1.33
CA ALA A 38 -5.07 -13.73 0.34
C ALA A 38 -6.40 -13.27 0.96
N GLY A 39 -6.83 -12.07 0.62
CA GLY A 39 -8.01 -11.39 1.19
C GLY A 39 -7.68 -10.60 2.45
N GLY A 40 -8.60 -9.71 2.84
CA GLY A 40 -8.45 -8.92 4.06
C GLY A 40 -7.43 -7.78 3.98
N VAL A 41 -7.19 -7.15 5.12
CA VAL A 41 -6.32 -5.99 5.29
C VAL A 41 -5.09 -6.37 6.11
N PHE A 42 -3.92 -6.21 5.52
CA PHE A 42 -2.64 -6.42 6.16
C PHE A 42 -1.93 -5.07 6.38
N ALA A 43 -1.57 -4.76 7.64
CA ALA A 43 -0.82 -3.55 7.97
C ALA A 43 0.67 -3.85 8.18
N PHE A 44 1.53 -3.07 7.53
CA PHE A 44 2.98 -3.14 7.65
C PHE A 44 3.50 -1.89 8.35
N LEU A 45 3.76 -2.00 9.64
CA LEU A 45 4.08 -0.90 10.53
C LEU A 45 5.57 -0.87 10.86
N GLY A 46 6.06 0.31 11.22
CA GLY A 46 7.45 0.49 11.65
C GLY A 46 7.82 1.97 11.71
N PRO A 47 8.88 2.31 12.43
CA PRO A 47 9.39 3.68 12.49
C PRO A 47 9.87 4.19 11.12
N ASN A 48 10.17 5.50 11.04
CA ASN A 48 10.79 6.07 9.85
C ASN A 48 12.18 5.48 9.63
N GLY A 49 12.46 5.07 8.40
CA GLY A 49 13.72 4.38 8.09
C GLY A 49 13.76 2.88 8.42
N ALA A 50 12.68 2.30 8.96
CA ALA A 50 12.62 0.86 9.29
C ALA A 50 12.69 -0.08 8.07
N GLY A 51 12.55 0.44 6.82
CA GLY A 51 12.59 -0.37 5.61
C GLY A 51 11.23 -0.56 4.91
N LYS A 52 10.13 0.02 5.42
CA LYS A 52 8.76 -0.12 4.85
C LYS A 52 8.68 0.23 3.37
N THR A 53 9.02 1.47 3.02
CA THR A 53 8.98 1.96 1.63
C THR A 53 9.95 1.18 0.73
N THR A 54 11.11 0.76 1.25
CA THR A 54 12.07 -0.09 0.52
C THR A 54 11.45 -1.45 0.21
N THR A 55 10.76 -2.07 1.17
CA THR A 55 10.06 -3.34 0.98
C THR A 55 8.93 -3.21 -0.04
N ILE A 56 8.10 -2.14 0.06
CA ILE A 56 7.05 -1.87 -0.95
C ILE A 56 7.64 -1.69 -2.34
N LYS A 57 8.73 -0.91 -2.49
CA LYS A 57 9.39 -0.71 -3.78
C LYS A 57 9.91 -2.02 -4.38
N MET A 58 10.38 -2.96 -3.57
CA MET A 58 10.77 -4.28 -4.05
C MET A 58 9.55 -5.12 -4.46
N LEU A 59 8.49 -5.15 -3.66
CA LEU A 59 7.23 -5.84 -3.98
C LEU A 59 6.58 -5.31 -5.25
N THR A 60 6.67 -4.01 -5.49
CA THR A 60 6.07 -3.33 -6.65
C THR A 60 6.99 -3.25 -7.87
N THR A 61 8.06 -4.03 -7.91
CA THR A 61 9.01 -4.10 -9.03
C THR A 61 9.81 -2.81 -9.30
N LEU A 62 9.75 -1.82 -8.42
CA LEU A 62 10.47 -0.54 -8.57
C LEU A 62 11.93 -0.64 -8.11
N LEU A 63 12.25 -1.66 -7.33
CA LEU A 63 13.57 -1.89 -6.79
C LEU A 63 13.87 -3.40 -6.80
N ALA A 64 15.03 -3.79 -7.29
CA ALA A 64 15.46 -5.17 -7.20
C ALA A 64 15.98 -5.49 -5.79
N PRO A 65 15.72 -6.69 -5.23
CA PRO A 65 16.37 -7.14 -4.00
C PRO A 65 17.87 -7.36 -4.21
N SER A 66 18.65 -7.29 -3.13
CA SER A 66 20.06 -7.72 -3.13
C SER A 66 20.18 -9.22 -2.96
N GLU A 67 19.34 -9.79 -2.09
CA GLU A 67 19.25 -11.23 -1.79
C GLU A 67 17.82 -11.63 -1.44
N GLY A 68 17.57 -12.94 -1.39
CA GLY A 68 16.26 -13.49 -1.06
C GLY A 68 15.31 -13.57 -2.24
N SER A 69 14.07 -13.91 -1.97
CA SER A 69 13.02 -14.06 -2.97
C SER A 69 11.72 -13.44 -2.53
N LEU A 70 10.93 -12.99 -3.50
CA LEU A 70 9.60 -12.43 -3.24
C LEU A 70 8.63 -12.80 -4.36
N LYS A 71 7.40 -13.16 -3.96
CA LYS A 71 6.32 -13.50 -4.88
C LYS A 71 5.07 -12.69 -4.56
N LEU A 72 4.37 -12.27 -5.61
CA LEU A 72 3.03 -11.69 -5.56
C LEU A 72 2.05 -12.62 -6.27
N CYS A 73 1.03 -13.08 -5.54
CA CYS A 73 0.03 -14.02 -6.05
C CYS A 73 0.67 -15.23 -6.76
N GLY A 74 1.78 -15.75 -6.22
CA GLY A 74 2.54 -16.88 -6.78
C GLY A 74 3.51 -16.51 -7.91
N HIS A 75 3.55 -15.26 -8.40
CA HIS A 75 4.48 -14.80 -9.41
C HIS A 75 5.75 -14.25 -8.78
N ASP A 76 6.91 -14.75 -9.20
CA ASP A 76 8.22 -14.21 -8.79
C ASP A 76 8.41 -12.80 -9.36
N VAL A 77 8.59 -11.83 -8.46
CA VAL A 77 8.63 -10.40 -8.81
C VAL A 77 9.85 -10.03 -9.65
N VAL A 78 10.95 -10.78 -9.51
CA VAL A 78 12.19 -10.54 -10.24
C VAL A 78 12.17 -11.27 -11.59
N LYS A 79 11.73 -12.54 -11.60
CA LYS A 79 11.77 -13.39 -12.80
C LYS A 79 10.60 -13.10 -13.75
N ASP A 80 9.42 -12.78 -13.21
CA ASP A 80 8.22 -12.46 -13.99
C ASP A 80 7.56 -11.14 -13.54
N PRO A 81 8.27 -10.00 -13.69
CA PRO A 81 7.76 -8.71 -13.24
C PRO A 81 6.49 -8.26 -13.98
N ARG A 82 6.25 -8.77 -15.20
CA ARG A 82 5.04 -8.44 -15.97
C ARG A 82 3.80 -9.09 -15.35
N ALA A 83 3.87 -10.36 -14.98
CA ALA A 83 2.77 -11.04 -14.31
C ALA A 83 2.55 -10.46 -12.90
N ALA A 84 3.62 -10.18 -12.16
CA ALA A 84 3.54 -9.53 -10.85
C ALA A 84 2.82 -8.17 -10.93
N ARG A 85 3.17 -7.29 -11.90
CA ARG A 85 2.52 -5.97 -12.07
C ARG A 85 1.03 -6.05 -12.41
N ARG A 86 0.57 -7.11 -13.04
CA ARG A 86 -0.86 -7.33 -13.29
C ARG A 86 -1.64 -7.76 -12.05
N CYS A 87 -0.94 -8.24 -11.03
CA CYS A 87 -1.55 -8.71 -9.80
C CYS A 87 -1.79 -7.60 -8.78
N PHE A 88 -1.16 -6.44 -8.90
CA PHE A 88 -1.30 -5.38 -7.92
C PHE A 88 -1.69 -4.02 -8.51
N GLY A 89 -2.41 -3.24 -7.71
CA GLY A 89 -2.52 -1.80 -7.82
C GLY A 89 -1.73 -1.13 -6.71
N ILE A 90 -1.30 0.10 -6.92
CA ILE A 90 -0.58 0.87 -5.91
C ILE A 90 -1.06 2.31 -5.86
N VAL A 91 -1.16 2.82 -4.64
CA VAL A 91 -1.40 4.22 -4.32
C VAL A 91 -0.24 4.68 -3.44
N PHE A 92 0.59 5.57 -3.97
CA PHE A 92 1.74 6.12 -3.26
C PHE A 92 1.34 7.23 -2.29
N GLN A 93 2.23 7.62 -1.40
CA GLN A 93 2.04 8.77 -0.51
C GLN A 93 1.83 10.06 -1.31
N ASP A 94 2.67 10.31 -2.31
CA ASP A 94 2.52 11.46 -3.20
C ASP A 94 1.49 11.17 -4.31
N PRO A 95 0.59 12.13 -4.62
CA PRO A 95 -0.38 11.97 -5.70
C PRO A 95 0.29 11.69 -7.05
N SER A 96 -0.27 10.73 -7.78
CA SER A 96 0.25 10.25 -9.07
C SER A 96 -0.76 10.40 -10.22
N VAL A 97 -1.89 11.07 -9.97
CA VAL A 97 -2.87 11.43 -11.01
C VAL A 97 -2.38 12.64 -11.82
N ASP A 98 -2.76 12.71 -13.08
CA ASP A 98 -2.47 13.85 -13.93
C ASP A 98 -3.49 14.96 -13.66
N ASP A 99 -3.01 16.11 -13.21
CA ASP A 99 -3.82 17.25 -12.79
C ASP A 99 -4.48 17.98 -13.99
N GLU A 100 -3.93 17.87 -15.19
CA GLU A 100 -4.47 18.51 -16.39
C GLU A 100 -5.58 17.68 -17.06
N LEU A 101 -5.61 16.37 -16.79
CA LEU A 101 -6.65 15.47 -17.27
C LEU A 101 -7.87 15.52 -16.35
N THR A 102 -9.04 15.17 -16.92
CA THR A 102 -10.25 14.89 -16.14
C THR A 102 -10.12 13.57 -15.36
N ALA A 103 -11.03 13.33 -14.40
CA ALA A 103 -11.07 12.05 -13.70
C ALA A 103 -11.29 10.87 -14.65
N ALA A 104 -12.21 11.02 -15.62
CA ALA A 104 -12.50 9.98 -16.61
C ALA A 104 -11.29 9.70 -17.52
N GLU A 105 -10.58 10.74 -17.97
CA GLU A 105 -9.37 10.58 -18.78
C GLU A 105 -8.23 9.90 -18.02
N ASN A 106 -8.00 10.24 -16.75
CA ASN A 106 -7.05 9.53 -15.89
C ASN A 106 -7.38 8.02 -15.81
N MET A 107 -8.66 7.67 -15.66
CA MET A 107 -9.11 6.28 -15.62
C MET A 107 -8.92 5.58 -16.96
N ASP A 108 -9.32 6.22 -18.08
CA ASP A 108 -9.20 5.65 -19.42
C ASP A 108 -7.76 5.41 -19.82
N LEU A 109 -6.86 6.39 -19.58
CA LEU A 109 -5.44 6.28 -19.85
C LEU A 109 -4.82 5.11 -19.10
N HIS A 110 -5.09 5.00 -17.79
CA HIS A 110 -4.57 3.92 -16.98
C HIS A 110 -5.06 2.54 -17.46
N GLY A 111 -6.35 2.43 -17.76
CA GLY A 111 -6.90 1.19 -18.32
C GLY A 111 -6.30 0.81 -19.67
N ALA A 112 -5.99 1.80 -20.52
CA ALA A 112 -5.32 1.58 -21.80
C ALA A 112 -3.89 1.05 -21.60
N MET A 113 -3.15 1.56 -20.62
CA MET A 113 -1.78 1.08 -20.28
C MET A 113 -1.79 -0.40 -19.86
N TYR A 114 -2.88 -0.89 -19.25
CA TYR A 114 -3.08 -2.32 -18.93
C TYR A 114 -3.69 -3.13 -20.08
N GLY A 115 -3.89 -2.53 -21.26
CA GLY A 115 -4.40 -3.22 -22.45
C GLY A 115 -5.90 -3.52 -22.41
N LEU A 116 -6.66 -2.83 -21.56
CA LEU A 116 -8.11 -3.01 -21.48
C LEU A 116 -8.81 -2.44 -22.70
N GLY A 117 -9.74 -3.19 -23.29
CA GLY A 117 -10.57 -2.72 -24.41
C GLY A 117 -11.47 -1.54 -24.02
N ARG A 118 -11.82 -0.67 -24.98
CA ARG A 118 -12.57 0.58 -24.75
C ARG A 118 -13.89 0.38 -23.99
N ALA A 119 -14.65 -0.67 -24.32
CA ALA A 119 -15.92 -0.98 -23.66
C ALA A 119 -15.70 -1.29 -22.16
N VAL A 120 -14.70 -2.11 -21.86
CA VAL A 120 -14.32 -2.48 -20.47
C VAL A 120 -13.86 -1.25 -19.70
N ARG A 121 -13.01 -0.42 -20.30
CA ARG A 121 -12.54 0.82 -19.66
C ARG A 121 -13.73 1.73 -19.28
N ARG A 122 -14.66 1.94 -20.20
CA ARG A 122 -15.85 2.78 -19.95
C ARG A 122 -16.72 2.23 -18.81
N GLU A 123 -17.02 0.94 -18.85
CA GLU A 123 -17.81 0.27 -17.81
C GLU A 123 -17.12 0.38 -16.43
N ARG A 124 -15.82 0.05 -16.36
CA ARG A 124 -15.07 0.09 -15.11
C ARG A 124 -14.89 1.52 -14.60
N THR A 125 -14.66 2.49 -15.47
CA THR A 125 -14.59 3.91 -15.09
C THR A 125 -15.88 4.34 -14.40
N GLN A 126 -17.04 4.04 -15.01
CA GLN A 126 -18.33 4.35 -14.41
C GLN A 126 -18.49 3.69 -13.04
N ARG A 127 -18.28 2.38 -12.96
CA ARG A 127 -18.40 1.60 -11.72
C ARG A 127 -17.47 2.11 -10.61
N LEU A 128 -16.21 2.33 -10.94
CA LEU A 128 -15.19 2.72 -9.96
C LEU A 128 -15.36 4.18 -9.51
N LEU A 129 -15.63 5.11 -10.42
CA LEU A 129 -15.89 6.50 -10.03
C LEU A 129 -17.20 6.63 -9.23
N THR A 130 -18.23 5.83 -9.53
CA THR A 130 -19.45 5.77 -8.69
C THR A 130 -19.12 5.23 -7.30
N MET A 131 -18.31 4.17 -7.21
CA MET A 131 -17.89 3.58 -5.92
C MET A 131 -17.19 4.59 -5.01
N VAL A 132 -16.35 5.45 -5.57
CA VAL A 132 -15.61 6.48 -4.82
C VAL A 132 -16.30 7.85 -4.81
N GLU A 133 -17.57 7.94 -5.22
CA GLU A 133 -18.39 9.16 -5.23
C GLU A 133 -17.77 10.31 -6.05
N LEU A 134 -17.20 9.97 -7.21
CA LEU A 134 -16.62 10.94 -8.14
C LEU A 134 -17.27 10.90 -9.53
N TRP A 135 -18.32 10.10 -9.73
CA TRP A 135 -18.96 9.98 -11.05
C TRP A 135 -19.51 11.30 -11.58
N ASP A 136 -20.14 12.11 -10.74
CA ASP A 136 -20.71 13.42 -11.13
C ASP A 136 -19.63 14.47 -11.41
N ARG A 137 -18.41 14.21 -11.02
CA ARG A 137 -17.24 15.06 -11.25
C ARG A 137 -16.26 14.46 -12.27
N ARG A 138 -16.67 13.42 -13.02
CA ARG A 138 -15.82 12.67 -13.95
C ARG A 138 -15.21 13.51 -15.07
N ASP A 139 -15.92 14.54 -15.50
CA ASP A 139 -15.52 15.44 -16.59
C ASP A 139 -14.77 16.70 -16.08
N ASP A 140 -14.57 16.82 -14.75
CA ASP A 140 -13.83 17.91 -14.16
C ASP A 140 -12.31 17.64 -14.20
N PRO A 141 -11.49 18.66 -14.53
CA PRO A 141 -10.02 18.56 -14.42
C PRO A 141 -9.60 18.28 -12.98
N VAL A 142 -8.66 17.34 -12.82
CA VAL A 142 -8.21 16.86 -11.48
C VAL A 142 -7.54 17.96 -10.65
N LYS A 143 -6.97 19.00 -11.28
CA LYS A 143 -6.44 20.18 -10.59
C LYS A 143 -7.47 20.91 -9.72
N ARG A 144 -8.77 20.74 -9.98
CA ARG A 144 -9.87 21.29 -9.17
C ARG A 144 -10.29 20.40 -8.00
N PHE A 145 -9.68 19.22 -7.87
CA PHE A 145 -10.03 18.27 -6.82
C PHE A 145 -9.34 18.62 -5.50
N SER A 146 -10.06 18.40 -4.38
CA SER A 146 -9.43 18.41 -3.06
C SER A 146 -8.45 17.24 -2.92
N GLY A 147 -7.57 17.28 -1.93
CA GLY A 147 -6.64 16.17 -1.66
C GLY A 147 -7.38 14.84 -1.46
N GLY A 148 -8.50 14.85 -0.72
CA GLY A 148 -9.33 13.68 -0.52
C GLY A 148 -9.99 13.17 -1.81
N MET A 149 -10.42 14.05 -2.71
CA MET A 149 -10.95 13.65 -4.03
C MET A 149 -9.84 13.05 -4.89
N LYS A 150 -8.64 13.62 -4.90
CA LYS A 150 -7.48 13.05 -5.62
C LYS A 150 -7.16 11.67 -5.08
N ARG A 151 -7.15 11.49 -3.75
CA ARG A 151 -6.88 10.19 -3.12
C ARG A 151 -7.90 9.13 -3.49
N ARG A 152 -9.20 9.48 -3.50
CA ARG A 152 -10.27 8.59 -3.95
C ARG A 152 -10.12 8.20 -5.43
N LEU A 153 -9.75 9.15 -6.28
CA LEU A 153 -9.47 8.88 -7.70
C LEU A 153 -8.28 7.94 -7.89
N GLU A 154 -7.20 8.10 -7.13
CA GLU A 154 -6.03 7.21 -7.17
C GLU A 154 -6.39 5.77 -6.83
N ILE A 155 -7.22 5.58 -5.80
CA ILE A 155 -7.70 4.24 -5.43
C ILE A 155 -8.55 3.65 -6.56
N ALA A 156 -9.52 4.41 -7.11
CA ALA A 156 -10.32 3.97 -8.24
C ALA A 156 -9.44 3.58 -9.43
N ARG A 157 -8.45 4.41 -9.75
CA ARG A 157 -7.51 4.17 -10.84
C ARG A 157 -6.67 2.91 -10.60
N ALA A 158 -6.15 2.70 -9.39
CA ALA A 158 -5.37 1.52 -9.04
C ALA A 158 -6.17 0.21 -9.17
N LEU A 159 -7.49 0.27 -9.11
CA LEU A 159 -8.41 -0.86 -9.26
C LEU A 159 -8.85 -1.13 -10.71
N MET A 160 -8.43 -0.29 -11.66
CA MET A 160 -8.92 -0.33 -13.04
C MET A 160 -8.69 -1.68 -13.74
N HIS A 161 -7.60 -2.36 -13.43
CA HIS A 161 -7.23 -3.66 -13.98
C HIS A 161 -7.62 -4.86 -13.09
N GLU A 162 -8.42 -4.63 -12.02
CA GLU A 162 -8.90 -5.64 -11.06
C GLU A 162 -7.75 -6.40 -10.40
N PRO A 163 -6.84 -5.71 -9.71
CA PRO A 163 -5.71 -6.34 -9.04
C PRO A 163 -6.17 -7.24 -7.89
N LYS A 164 -5.37 -8.25 -7.58
CA LYS A 164 -5.56 -9.13 -6.42
C LYS A 164 -4.99 -8.52 -5.13
N VAL A 165 -4.00 -7.64 -5.26
CA VAL A 165 -3.37 -6.92 -4.15
C VAL A 165 -3.44 -5.43 -4.41
N LEU A 166 -3.85 -4.65 -3.41
CA LEU A 166 -3.81 -3.19 -3.45
C LEU A 166 -2.80 -2.70 -2.39
N PHE A 167 -1.70 -2.12 -2.85
CA PHE A 167 -0.74 -1.45 -1.98
C PHE A 167 -1.20 -0.02 -1.70
N LEU A 168 -1.27 0.36 -0.43
CA LEU A 168 -1.61 1.69 0.04
C LEU A 168 -0.45 2.21 0.91
N ASP A 169 0.35 3.14 0.38
CA ASP A 169 1.45 3.74 1.13
C ASP A 169 0.95 5.02 1.80
N GLU A 170 0.73 4.95 3.12
CA GLU A 170 0.22 6.04 3.96
C GLU A 170 -1.05 6.73 3.40
N PRO A 171 -2.14 5.98 3.15
CA PRO A 171 -3.27 6.45 2.35
C PRO A 171 -4.06 7.59 2.99
N THR A 172 -3.95 7.82 4.28
CA THR A 172 -4.76 8.77 5.07
C THR A 172 -4.02 10.05 5.45
N VAL A 173 -2.74 10.16 5.09
CA VAL A 173 -1.93 11.35 5.37
C VAL A 173 -2.54 12.59 4.70
N GLY A 174 -2.71 13.66 5.50
CA GLY A 174 -3.27 14.92 5.01
C GLY A 174 -4.78 14.93 4.77
N LEU A 175 -5.49 13.84 5.10
CA LEU A 175 -6.95 13.78 5.01
C LEU A 175 -7.60 14.18 6.34
N ASP A 176 -8.75 14.84 6.26
CA ASP A 176 -9.60 15.11 7.41
C ASP A 176 -10.24 13.81 7.95
N PRO A 177 -10.71 13.79 9.21
CA PRO A 177 -11.25 12.56 9.84
C PRO A 177 -12.40 11.92 9.08
N GLN A 178 -13.31 12.71 8.49
CA GLN A 178 -14.44 12.21 7.74
C GLN A 178 -14.00 11.52 6.45
N THR A 179 -13.11 12.14 5.70
CA THR A 179 -12.53 11.57 4.47
C THR A 179 -11.75 10.29 4.76
N ARG A 180 -11.03 10.20 5.91
CA ARG A 180 -10.35 8.96 6.35
C ARG A 180 -11.34 7.83 6.58
N GLN A 181 -12.44 8.09 7.29
CA GLN A 181 -13.46 7.08 7.55
C GLN A 181 -14.06 6.55 6.25
N HIS A 182 -14.45 7.43 5.33
CA HIS A 182 -14.97 7.04 4.02
C HIS A 182 -13.96 6.18 3.23
N LEU A 183 -12.66 6.51 3.29
CA LEU A 183 -11.63 5.72 2.64
C LEU A 183 -11.57 4.29 3.17
N TRP A 184 -11.63 4.12 4.50
CA TRP A 184 -11.63 2.79 5.12
C TRP A 184 -12.91 2.00 4.81
N ASP A 185 -14.05 2.67 4.69
CA ASP A 185 -15.29 2.04 4.25
C ASP A 185 -15.18 1.50 2.81
N TYR A 186 -14.50 2.22 1.90
CA TYR A 186 -14.20 1.74 0.55
C TYR A 186 -13.25 0.54 0.57
N VAL A 187 -12.18 0.61 1.34
CA VAL A 187 -11.21 -0.49 1.48
C VAL A 187 -11.90 -1.75 2.00
N SER A 188 -12.72 -1.63 3.04
CA SER A 188 -13.49 -2.77 3.59
C SER A 188 -14.42 -3.40 2.56
N LYS A 189 -15.15 -2.58 1.78
CA LYS A 189 -16.01 -3.06 0.70
C LYS A 189 -15.24 -3.79 -0.39
N LEU A 190 -14.02 -3.34 -0.71
CA LEU A 190 -13.14 -4.01 -1.68
C LEU A 190 -12.71 -5.40 -1.21
N CYS A 191 -12.25 -5.52 0.04
CA CYS A 191 -11.87 -6.81 0.60
C CYS A 191 -13.05 -7.79 0.58
N GLN A 192 -14.23 -7.36 1.05
CA GLN A 192 -15.42 -8.21 1.16
C GLN A 192 -15.99 -8.64 -0.20
N ARG A 193 -16.06 -7.74 -1.18
CA ARG A 193 -16.74 -7.99 -2.46
C ARG A 193 -15.84 -8.58 -3.53
N ALA A 194 -14.59 -8.15 -3.59
CA ALA A 194 -13.67 -8.54 -4.66
C ALA A 194 -12.60 -9.56 -4.20
N GLY A 195 -12.54 -9.89 -2.91
CA GLY A 195 -11.48 -10.72 -2.35
C GLY A 195 -10.08 -10.11 -2.54
N THR A 196 -9.99 -8.79 -2.70
CA THR A 196 -8.73 -8.07 -2.87
C THR A 196 -7.99 -8.03 -1.54
N THR A 197 -6.72 -8.39 -1.54
CA THR A 197 -5.84 -8.20 -0.38
C THR A 197 -5.39 -6.75 -0.36
N VAL A 198 -5.53 -6.07 0.77
CA VAL A 198 -4.99 -4.73 0.95
C VAL A 198 -3.73 -4.81 1.80
N PHE A 199 -2.61 -4.34 1.26
CA PHE A 199 -1.34 -4.20 1.97
C PHE A 199 -1.13 -2.71 2.24
N LEU A 200 -1.24 -2.28 3.48
CA LEU A 200 -1.13 -0.88 3.84
C LEU A 200 0.09 -0.60 4.71
N THR A 201 0.70 0.57 4.52
CA THR A 201 1.55 1.21 5.52
C THR A 201 0.83 2.39 6.13
N THR A 202 1.03 2.61 7.40
CA THR A 202 0.55 3.80 8.10
C THR A 202 1.39 4.06 9.35
N HIS A 203 1.43 5.31 9.76
CA HIS A 203 1.93 5.71 11.07
C HIS A 203 0.79 5.98 12.07
N TYR A 204 -0.46 5.87 11.64
CA TYR A 204 -1.63 5.97 12.52
C TYR A 204 -1.98 4.57 13.09
N LEU A 205 -1.38 4.24 14.24
CA LEU A 205 -1.56 2.93 14.87
C LEU A 205 -3.01 2.62 15.23
N GLU A 206 -3.78 3.65 15.64
CA GLU A 206 -5.21 3.51 15.91
C GLU A 206 -6.02 3.10 14.66
N GLU A 207 -5.63 3.58 13.47
CA GLU A 207 -6.25 3.18 12.22
C GLU A 207 -5.91 1.72 11.91
N ALA A 208 -4.63 1.36 11.98
CA ALA A 208 -4.20 -0.01 11.76
C ALA A 208 -4.91 -0.99 12.70
N GLU A 209 -5.07 -0.64 13.99
CA GLU A 209 -5.78 -1.45 14.98
C GLU A 209 -7.25 -1.69 14.62
N LYS A 210 -7.90 -0.72 13.97
CA LYS A 210 -9.32 -0.80 13.60
C LYS A 210 -9.56 -1.55 12.29
N VAL A 211 -8.64 -1.43 11.32
CA VAL A 211 -8.91 -1.90 9.95
C VAL A 211 -8.13 -3.13 9.56
N ALA A 212 -7.00 -3.43 10.21
CA ALA A 212 -6.14 -4.54 9.82
C ALA A 212 -6.55 -5.85 10.47
N ASP A 213 -6.68 -6.89 9.65
CA ASP A 213 -6.88 -8.27 10.11
C ASP A 213 -5.58 -8.85 10.67
N ARG A 214 -4.45 -8.46 10.09
CA ARG A 214 -3.10 -8.87 10.52
C ARG A 214 -2.11 -7.71 10.40
N ILE A 215 -1.15 -7.66 11.32
CA ILE A 215 -0.19 -6.58 11.47
C ILE A 215 1.21 -7.18 11.57
N ALA A 216 2.15 -6.68 10.74
CA ALA A 216 3.57 -6.93 10.94
C ALA A 216 4.29 -5.63 11.32
N ILE A 217 5.19 -5.72 12.28
CA ILE A 217 6.03 -4.62 12.75
C ILE A 217 7.46 -4.89 12.30
N ILE A 218 8.01 -3.93 11.52
CA ILE A 218 9.40 -3.94 11.08
C ILE A 218 10.18 -2.83 11.79
N ASP A 219 11.40 -3.14 12.23
CA ASP A 219 12.34 -2.16 12.76
C ASP A 219 13.75 -2.51 12.31
N HIS A 220 14.56 -1.49 11.98
CA HIS A 220 15.93 -1.65 11.46
C HIS A 220 16.06 -2.72 10.36
N GLY A 221 15.08 -2.77 9.45
CA GLY A 221 15.05 -3.71 8.32
C GLY A 221 14.62 -5.14 8.67
N LYS A 222 14.28 -5.44 9.92
CA LYS A 222 13.92 -6.79 10.40
C LYS A 222 12.49 -6.87 10.88
N LEU A 223 11.85 -8.01 10.67
CA LEU A 223 10.53 -8.29 11.25
C LEU A 223 10.70 -8.47 12.76
N VAL A 224 9.99 -7.63 13.53
CA VAL A 224 10.02 -7.67 15.00
C VAL A 224 8.84 -8.46 15.55
N ALA A 225 7.67 -8.32 14.95
CA ALA A 225 6.45 -9.02 15.35
C ALA A 225 5.48 -9.13 14.18
N ASP A 226 4.65 -10.18 14.20
CA ASP A 226 3.57 -10.44 13.25
C ASP A 226 2.40 -11.13 13.95
N GLY A 227 1.18 -10.62 13.78
CA GLY A 227 -0.03 -11.14 14.39
C GLY A 227 -1.23 -10.21 14.28
N THR A 228 -2.35 -10.59 14.85
CA THR A 228 -3.49 -9.68 15.04
C THR A 228 -3.18 -8.63 16.12
N ALA A 229 -3.89 -7.50 16.13
CA ALA A 229 -3.72 -6.47 17.17
C ALA A 229 -3.86 -7.06 18.58
N LEU A 230 -4.80 -8.01 18.77
CA LEU A 230 -5.01 -8.69 20.04
C LEU A 230 -3.81 -9.57 20.45
N GLU A 231 -3.24 -10.33 19.51
CA GLU A 231 -2.07 -11.17 19.77
C GLU A 231 -0.84 -10.34 20.15
N LEU A 232 -0.59 -9.24 19.41
CA LEU A 232 0.50 -8.31 19.69
C LEU A 232 0.36 -7.66 21.08
N ARG A 233 -0.84 -7.21 21.45
CA ARG A 233 -1.12 -6.67 22.80
C ARG A 233 -0.90 -7.70 23.89
N LYS A 234 -1.37 -8.95 23.69
CA LYS A 234 -1.18 -10.03 24.66
C LYS A 234 0.31 -10.40 24.81
N ALA A 235 1.05 -10.55 23.72
CA ALA A 235 2.46 -10.89 23.74
C ALA A 235 3.30 -9.82 24.46
N THR A 236 2.93 -8.55 24.28
CA THR A 236 3.63 -7.42 24.93
C THR A 236 3.05 -7.07 26.31
N ARG A 237 1.92 -7.63 26.72
CA ARG A 237 1.20 -7.30 27.96
C ARG A 237 0.83 -5.81 28.02
N THR A 238 0.26 -5.27 26.93
CA THR A 238 -0.14 -3.85 26.82
C THR A 238 -1.63 -3.72 26.51
N GLN A 239 -2.19 -2.51 26.73
CA GLN A 239 -3.61 -2.21 26.55
C GLN A 239 -3.95 -1.74 25.14
N SER A 240 -2.98 -1.22 24.36
CA SER A 240 -3.17 -0.69 23.02
C SER A 240 -2.09 -1.17 22.08
N LEU A 241 -2.35 -1.10 20.76
CA LEU A 241 -1.36 -1.39 19.73
C LEU A 241 -0.20 -0.38 19.78
N GLU A 242 -0.47 0.89 20.14
CA GLU A 242 0.56 1.91 20.28
C GLU A 242 1.56 1.54 21.41
N ALA A 243 1.06 1.13 22.57
CA ALA A 243 1.91 0.68 23.66
C ALA A 243 2.70 -0.60 23.32
N ALA A 244 2.08 -1.52 22.55
CA ALA A 244 2.76 -2.70 22.03
C ALA A 244 3.90 -2.32 21.06
N PHE A 245 3.63 -1.42 20.14
CA PHE A 245 4.58 -0.91 19.17
C PHE A 245 5.81 -0.27 19.85
N ILE A 246 5.59 0.66 20.81
CA ILE A 246 6.66 1.31 21.57
C ILE A 246 7.50 0.26 22.31
N LYS A 247 6.88 -0.75 22.91
CA LYS A 247 7.60 -1.79 23.63
C LYS A 247 8.46 -2.68 22.71
N LEU A 248 8.01 -2.90 21.47
CA LEU A 248 8.71 -3.74 20.49
C LEU A 248 9.85 -3.01 19.77
N THR A 249 9.68 -1.70 19.50
CA THR A 249 10.67 -0.90 18.74
C THR A 249 11.52 0.01 19.61
N GLY A 250 11.14 0.20 20.88
CA GLY A 250 11.81 1.13 21.79
C GLY A 250 11.52 2.62 21.53
N HIS A 251 10.74 2.96 20.47
CA HIS A 251 10.48 4.34 20.05
C HIS A 251 9.00 4.54 19.70
N GLY A 252 8.44 5.71 20.03
CA GLY A 252 7.11 6.12 19.57
C GLY A 252 7.17 6.74 18.15
N LEU A 253 6.21 6.42 17.29
CA LEU A 253 6.15 6.97 15.92
C LEU A 253 6.17 8.51 15.88
N ARG A 254 5.51 9.18 16.85
CA ARG A 254 5.44 10.66 16.93
C ARG A 254 6.76 11.33 17.29
N ALA A 255 7.64 10.66 18.06
CA ALA A 255 8.93 11.22 18.44
C ALA A 255 9.90 11.34 17.26
N GLU A 256 9.71 10.53 16.20
CA GLU A 256 10.59 10.50 15.05
C GLU A 256 10.22 11.52 13.95
N GLU A 257 8.97 11.98 13.88
CA GLU A 257 8.59 13.05 12.95
C GLU A 257 9.38 14.34 13.22
N ALA A 258 9.60 14.68 14.49
CA ALA A 258 10.42 15.83 14.89
C ALA A 258 11.90 15.67 14.50
N GLY A 259 12.47 14.45 14.64
CA GLY A 259 13.86 14.16 14.27
C GLY A 259 14.11 14.03 12.75
N GLY A 260 13.10 13.59 11.98
CA GLY A 260 13.18 13.44 10.52
C GLY A 260 13.29 14.78 9.78
N VAL A 261 12.54 15.78 10.22
CA VAL A 261 12.57 17.13 9.66
C VAL A 261 13.94 17.80 9.89
N ASP A 262 14.56 17.59 11.05
CA ASP A 262 15.89 18.14 11.36
C ASP A 262 17.01 17.43 10.59
N LYS A 263 16.92 16.12 10.36
CA LYS A 263 17.86 15.38 9.50
C LYS A 263 17.76 15.82 8.04
N LEU A 264 16.56 16.03 7.52
CA LEU A 264 16.35 16.55 6.16
C LEU A 264 16.87 17.98 6.01
N ARG A 265 16.71 18.83 7.04
CA ARG A 265 17.30 20.20 7.06
C ARG A 265 18.83 20.16 7.08
N GLN A 266 19.43 19.23 7.83
CA GLN A 266 20.88 19.04 7.86
C GLN A 266 21.43 18.50 6.53
N MET A 267 20.77 17.51 5.89
CA MET A 267 21.14 17.03 4.56
C MET A 267 21.06 18.14 3.50
N ARG A 268 19.96 18.92 3.48
CA ARG A 268 19.87 20.09 2.56
C ARG A 268 20.97 21.13 2.77
N LYS A 269 21.46 21.32 4.00
CA LYS A 269 22.61 22.22 4.27
C LYS A 269 23.94 21.64 3.76
N MET A 270 24.11 20.32 3.78
CA MET A 270 25.31 19.65 3.24
C MET A 270 25.39 19.68 1.71
N TRP A 271 24.24 19.66 1.01
CA TRP A 271 24.19 19.71 -0.46
C TRP A 271 24.28 21.13 -1.05
N ARG A 272 24.32 22.14 -0.20
CA ARG A 272 24.48 23.56 -0.61
C ARG A 272 25.92 24.11 -0.39
N ARG A 273 26.85 23.25 -0.02
CA ARG A 273 28.28 23.52 0.03
C ARG A 273 29.01 22.69 -1.03
#